data_e103fc2fa46acd43060a1bd80532f319
#
_entry.id   e103fc2fa46acd43060a1bd80532f319
#
_cell.length_a   1.000
_cell.length_b   1.000
_cell.length_c   1.000
_cell.angle_alpha   90.00
_cell.angle_beta   90.00
_cell.angle_gamma   90.00
#
_symmetry.space_group_name_H-M   'P 1'
#
loop_
_entity.id
_entity.type
_entity.pdbx_description
1 polymer ?
#
loop_
_entity_poly.entity_id
_entity_poly.type
_entity_poly.pdbx_seq_one_letter_code
_entity_poly.pdbx_strand_id
1 'polypeptide(L)'
;EYSIKARVVILAASACSTARILLNSKSTKHPNGLGNSSNLVGKYLHDSTGADRMAFIPDLMNRKRYNEDGVGGMHVYTPWWLDNKKLDFPRGYHLEVWGGMGMPSYGFGFDPNMFNKFFGEKVGGYGDHLRADVKKYYGSMVGISGRGESIAMKENYCEIDPDTVDEYGIPVLRFHYKWSDFEKKQAVHMNDTFEEILENMSGKLLGERPGVD
;
A
#
# COMPACT_ATOMS: atom_id res chain seq x y z
N GLU A 1 3.95 -28.61 -24.11
CA GLU A 1 4.48 -28.87 -22.77
C GLU A 1 5.96 -29.24 -22.83
N TYR A 2 6.75 -28.68 -21.92
CA TYR A 2 8.17 -29.04 -21.78
C TYR A 2 8.40 -29.56 -20.36
N SER A 3 9.25 -30.56 -20.21
CA SER A 3 9.64 -31.17 -18.94
C SER A 3 11.14 -31.06 -18.72
N ILE A 4 11.53 -30.56 -17.55
CA ILE A 4 12.93 -30.48 -17.16
C ILE A 4 13.12 -31.25 -15.85
N LYS A 5 14.14 -32.12 -15.83
CA LYS A 5 14.53 -32.85 -14.63
C LYS A 5 15.66 -32.13 -13.92
N ALA A 6 15.47 -31.81 -12.62
CA ALA A 6 16.48 -31.19 -11.78
C ALA A 6 16.60 -31.95 -10.45
N ARG A 7 17.78 -31.85 -9.82
CA ARG A 7 17.99 -32.40 -8.46
C ARG A 7 17.35 -31.57 -7.39
N VAL A 8 17.23 -30.24 -7.63
CA VAL A 8 16.64 -29.25 -6.73
C VAL A 8 15.81 -28.30 -7.58
N VAL A 9 14.63 -27.97 -7.09
CA VAL A 9 13.74 -26.95 -7.67
C VAL A 9 13.52 -25.86 -6.62
N ILE A 10 13.78 -24.62 -6.99
CA ILE A 10 13.57 -23.46 -6.12
C ILE A 10 12.34 -22.71 -6.62
N LEU A 11 11.32 -22.55 -5.76
CA LEU A 11 10.14 -21.76 -6.03
C LEU A 11 10.34 -20.35 -5.46
N ALA A 12 10.47 -19.36 -6.33
CA ALA A 12 10.61 -17.94 -5.98
C ALA A 12 9.59 -17.11 -6.77
N ALA A 13 8.34 -17.54 -6.78
CA ALA A 13 7.28 -17.01 -7.63
C ALA A 13 6.33 -16.04 -6.91
N SER A 14 6.77 -15.36 -5.87
CA SER A 14 5.96 -14.61 -4.90
C SER A 14 5.11 -15.50 -3.98
N ALA A 15 4.55 -14.93 -2.92
CA ALA A 15 3.77 -15.69 -1.93
C ALA A 15 2.56 -16.39 -2.57
N CYS A 16 1.71 -15.63 -3.27
CA CYS A 16 0.49 -16.16 -3.86
C CYS A 16 0.79 -17.16 -5.00
N SER A 17 1.69 -16.81 -5.92
CA SER A 17 2.02 -17.70 -7.04
C SER A 17 2.72 -18.97 -6.57
N THR A 18 3.56 -18.89 -5.54
CA THR A 18 4.16 -20.09 -4.93
C THR A 18 3.10 -21.00 -4.33
N ALA A 19 2.13 -20.42 -3.59
CA ALA A 19 1.01 -21.21 -3.06
C ALA A 19 0.18 -21.86 -4.18
N ARG A 20 -0.10 -21.11 -5.27
CA ARG A 20 -0.80 -21.62 -6.45
C ARG A 20 -0.08 -22.81 -7.09
N ILE A 21 1.23 -22.70 -7.27
CA ILE A 21 2.05 -23.79 -7.84
C ILE A 21 1.99 -25.03 -6.94
N LEU A 22 2.19 -24.86 -5.63
CA LEU A 22 2.17 -25.97 -4.68
C LEU A 22 0.81 -26.66 -4.62
N LEU A 23 -0.29 -25.90 -4.56
CA LEU A 23 -1.65 -26.43 -4.49
C LEU A 23 -2.08 -27.13 -5.78
N ASN A 24 -1.61 -26.69 -6.95
CA ASN A 24 -1.85 -27.35 -8.24
C ASN A 24 -0.92 -28.55 -8.48
N SER A 25 0.20 -28.66 -7.77
CA SER A 25 1.16 -29.77 -7.92
C SER A 25 0.67 -31.03 -7.18
N LYS A 26 -0.42 -31.58 -7.66
CA LYS A 26 -1.04 -32.77 -7.10
C LYS A 26 -0.49 -34.07 -7.73
N SER A 27 -0.42 -35.13 -6.94
CA SER A 27 -0.06 -36.48 -7.39
C SER A 27 -0.64 -37.49 -6.43
N THR A 28 -0.51 -38.79 -6.76
CA THR A 28 -0.91 -39.90 -5.86
C THR A 28 -0.22 -39.76 -4.49
N LYS A 29 1.05 -39.32 -4.48
CA LYS A 29 1.81 -39.11 -3.25
C LYS A 29 1.46 -37.83 -2.53
N HIS A 30 0.98 -36.81 -3.24
CA HIS A 30 0.65 -35.47 -2.74
C HIS A 30 -0.75 -35.05 -3.20
N PRO A 31 -1.83 -35.70 -2.71
CA PRO A 31 -3.19 -35.48 -3.21
C PRO A 31 -3.71 -34.06 -2.94
N ASN A 32 -3.21 -33.40 -1.88
CA ASN A 32 -3.59 -32.05 -1.50
C ASN A 32 -2.61 -30.96 -1.98
N GLY A 33 -1.70 -31.32 -2.91
CA GLY A 33 -0.64 -30.44 -3.40
C GLY A 33 0.72 -30.74 -2.75
N LEU A 34 1.77 -30.31 -3.42
CA LEU A 34 3.14 -30.52 -2.97
C LEU A 34 3.43 -29.67 -1.72
N GLY A 35 4.10 -30.28 -0.72
CA GLY A 35 4.42 -29.61 0.55
C GLY A 35 3.22 -29.31 1.46
N ASN A 36 2.03 -29.84 1.13
CA ASN A 36 0.78 -29.55 1.82
C ASN A 36 0.23 -30.73 2.65
N SER A 37 1.08 -31.54 3.25
CA SER A 37 0.66 -32.65 4.11
C SER A 37 -0.08 -32.19 5.39
N SER A 38 0.21 -30.99 5.86
CA SER A 38 -0.46 -30.35 7.01
C SER A 38 -1.72 -29.56 6.64
N ASN A 39 -2.04 -29.42 5.35
CA ASN A 39 -3.11 -28.56 4.81
C ASN A 39 -2.98 -27.07 5.19
N LEU A 40 -1.74 -26.58 5.34
CA LEU A 40 -1.46 -25.19 5.71
C LEU A 40 -1.04 -24.31 4.52
N VAL A 41 -0.74 -24.88 3.36
CA VAL A 41 -0.44 -24.07 2.17
C VAL A 41 -1.67 -23.24 1.81
N GLY A 42 -1.49 -21.91 1.70
CA GLY A 42 -2.55 -20.96 1.43
C GLY A 42 -3.35 -20.53 2.67
N LYS A 43 -3.10 -21.08 3.86
CA LYS A 43 -3.79 -20.71 5.09
C LYS A 43 -3.06 -19.58 5.83
N TYR A 44 -3.80 -18.91 6.73
CA TYR A 44 -3.29 -17.79 7.52
C TYR A 44 -2.73 -16.66 6.64
N LEU A 45 -3.39 -16.41 5.54
CA LEU A 45 -3.04 -15.31 4.64
C LEU A 45 -3.13 -13.99 5.39
N HIS A 46 -2.06 -13.23 5.36
CA HIS A 46 -2.03 -11.88 5.94
C HIS A 46 -1.15 -10.96 5.07
N ASP A 47 -1.42 -9.70 5.18
CA ASP A 47 -0.70 -8.63 4.51
C ASP A 47 -0.55 -7.45 5.47
N SER A 48 0.10 -6.39 5.07
CA SER A 48 0.13 -5.16 5.86
C SER A 48 -1.23 -4.46 5.86
N THR A 49 -1.60 -3.87 6.98
CA THR A 49 -2.64 -2.84 7.00
C THR A 49 -2.08 -1.54 6.46
N GLY A 50 -2.93 -0.63 6.07
CA GLY A 50 -2.47 0.67 5.59
C GLY A 50 -3.56 1.73 5.65
N ALA A 51 -3.09 2.96 5.75
CA ALA A 51 -3.88 4.17 5.55
C ALA A 51 -2.98 5.22 4.91
N ASP A 52 -3.56 6.20 4.26
CA ASP A 52 -2.84 7.32 3.69
C ASP A 52 -3.65 8.62 3.79
N ARG A 53 -2.94 9.70 3.98
CA ARG A 53 -3.50 11.05 3.96
C ARG A 53 -2.57 11.99 3.21
N MET A 54 -3.16 12.99 2.59
CA MET A 54 -2.43 13.99 1.83
C MET A 54 -2.88 15.38 2.23
N ALA A 55 -1.96 16.31 2.17
CA ALA A 55 -2.24 17.72 2.38
C ALA A 55 -1.43 18.61 1.44
N PHE A 56 -1.98 19.78 1.17
CA PHE A 56 -1.25 20.91 0.65
C PHE A 56 -0.66 21.68 1.84
N ILE A 57 0.65 21.93 1.79
CA ILE A 57 1.38 22.66 2.83
C ILE A 57 1.78 24.03 2.29
N PRO A 58 1.06 25.12 2.63
CA PRO A 58 1.33 26.45 2.10
C PRO A 58 2.77 26.92 2.32
N ASP A 59 3.36 26.59 3.45
CA ASP A 59 4.73 26.99 3.82
C ASP A 59 5.80 26.38 2.92
N LEU A 60 5.46 25.38 2.13
CA LEU A 60 6.36 24.76 1.15
C LEU A 60 6.27 25.41 -0.23
N MET A 61 5.31 26.34 -0.45
CA MET A 61 5.25 27.07 -1.73
C MET A 61 6.48 27.94 -1.93
N ASN A 62 6.86 28.12 -3.20
CA ASN A 62 7.96 28.99 -3.63
C ASN A 62 9.32 28.69 -2.97
N ARG A 63 9.47 27.59 -2.22
CA ARG A 63 10.77 27.20 -1.65
C ARG A 63 11.70 26.66 -2.73
N LYS A 64 13.00 26.87 -2.52
CA LYS A 64 14.03 26.20 -3.31
C LYS A 64 13.83 24.69 -3.22
N ARG A 65 13.87 24.01 -4.34
CA ARG A 65 13.74 22.54 -4.40
C ARG A 65 15.11 21.93 -4.26
N TYR A 66 15.22 20.99 -3.35
CA TYR A 66 16.42 20.20 -3.12
C TYR A 66 16.15 18.78 -3.59
N ASN A 67 17.11 18.21 -4.28
CA ASN A 67 17.18 16.79 -4.59
C ASN A 67 18.62 16.31 -4.33
N GLU A 68 19.22 16.87 -3.29
CA GLU A 68 20.63 16.67 -2.98
C GLU A 68 20.80 15.49 -2.02
N ASP A 69 19.75 15.12 -1.31
CA ASP A 69 19.77 14.06 -0.30
C ASP A 69 19.61 12.65 -0.91
N GLY A 70 19.58 12.57 -2.22
CA GLY A 70 19.41 11.33 -2.94
C GLY A 70 17.97 10.82 -2.95
N VAL A 71 17.79 9.59 -3.38
CA VAL A 71 16.50 8.90 -3.39
C VAL A 71 16.37 8.14 -2.08
N GLY A 72 15.68 8.71 -1.11
CA GLY A 72 15.34 8.03 0.12
C GLY A 72 13.86 7.66 0.15
N GLY A 73 13.55 6.41 0.43
CA GLY A 73 12.28 6.09 1.03
C GLY A 73 12.32 6.62 2.47
N MET A 74 11.46 7.56 2.80
CA MET A 74 11.45 8.12 4.15
C MET A 74 10.54 7.28 5.05
N HIS A 75 11.12 6.25 5.64
CA HIS A 75 10.45 5.46 6.67
C HIS A 75 10.72 6.11 8.03
N VAL A 76 9.66 6.46 8.73
CA VAL A 76 9.72 6.98 10.09
C VAL A 76 9.14 5.96 11.03
N TYR A 77 9.94 5.46 11.93
CA TYR A 77 9.49 4.53 12.96
C TYR A 77 8.92 5.30 14.14
N THR A 78 7.68 5.03 14.45
CA THR A 78 6.95 5.69 15.54
C THR A 78 7.17 4.97 16.87
N PRO A 79 6.91 5.65 18.02
CA PRO A 79 6.96 4.98 19.33
C PRO A 79 6.03 3.78 19.44
N TRP A 80 4.95 3.74 18.68
CA TRP A 80 3.99 2.65 18.70
C TRP A 80 4.54 1.34 18.12
N TRP A 81 5.61 1.41 17.37
CA TRP A 81 6.35 0.23 16.94
C TRP A 81 7.01 -0.51 18.14
N LEU A 82 7.54 0.24 19.10
CA LEU A 82 8.26 -0.29 20.25
C LEU A 82 7.37 -0.49 21.47
N ASP A 83 6.42 0.40 21.71
CA ASP A 83 5.53 0.37 22.87
C ASP A 83 4.08 0.68 22.48
N ASN A 84 3.34 -0.36 22.16
CA ASN A 84 1.93 -0.27 21.81
C ASN A 84 0.98 -0.56 23.00
N LYS A 85 1.48 -0.62 24.23
CA LYS A 85 0.66 -0.97 25.41
C LYS A 85 -0.46 0.02 25.70
N LYS A 86 -0.36 1.24 25.17
CA LYS A 86 -1.39 2.27 25.31
C LYS A 86 -2.42 2.27 24.19
N LEU A 87 -2.25 1.42 23.17
CA LEU A 87 -3.13 1.31 22.04
C LEU A 87 -4.16 0.19 22.30
N ASP A 88 -5.33 0.32 21.72
CA ASP A 88 -6.41 -0.66 21.82
C ASP A 88 -6.37 -1.71 20.68
N PHE A 89 -5.24 -1.80 20.00
CA PHE A 89 -4.92 -2.83 19.01
C PHE A 89 -3.49 -3.34 19.21
N PRO A 90 -3.23 -4.63 18.90
CA PRO A 90 -1.89 -5.20 18.98
C PRO A 90 -1.05 -4.76 17.78
N ARG A 91 0.26 -4.95 17.90
CA ARG A 91 1.23 -4.60 16.86
C ARG A 91 1.38 -3.09 16.68
N GLY A 92 2.18 -2.71 15.72
CA GLY A 92 2.48 -1.31 15.43
C GLY A 92 2.48 -1.03 13.95
N TYR A 93 2.85 0.17 13.60
CA TYR A 93 3.03 0.59 12.22
C TYR A 93 4.15 1.61 12.11
N HIS A 94 4.70 1.75 10.92
CA HIS A 94 5.61 2.84 10.57
C HIS A 94 4.96 3.78 9.56
N LEU A 95 5.55 4.95 9.41
CA LEU A 95 5.11 5.96 8.46
C LEU A 95 6.09 6.03 7.28
N GLU A 96 5.52 6.27 6.11
CA GLU A 96 6.23 6.62 4.90
C GLU A 96 5.81 8.03 4.53
N VAL A 97 6.75 8.97 4.55
CA VAL A 97 6.48 10.36 4.13
C VAL A 97 6.88 10.51 2.67
N TRP A 98 5.99 11.03 1.86
CA TRP A 98 6.26 11.28 0.45
C TRP A 98 5.72 12.65 0.04
N GLY A 99 6.34 13.24 -0.96
CA GLY A 99 5.96 14.56 -1.45
C GLY A 99 5.78 14.57 -2.96
N GLY A 100 5.15 15.61 -3.48
CA GLY A 100 4.91 15.81 -4.89
C GLY A 100 6.20 16.13 -5.69
N MET A 101 7.23 15.30 -5.51
CA MET A 101 8.52 15.39 -6.21
C MET A 101 8.53 14.58 -7.51
N GLY A 102 7.35 14.10 -7.95
CA GLY A 102 7.19 13.45 -9.23
C GLY A 102 7.41 14.40 -10.41
N MET A 103 7.39 13.85 -11.60
CA MET A 103 7.49 14.64 -12.83
C MET A 103 6.46 15.78 -12.81
N PRO A 104 6.87 17.01 -13.11
CA PRO A 104 5.93 18.11 -13.30
C PRO A 104 4.94 17.75 -14.41
N SER A 105 3.70 17.58 -14.04
CA SER A 105 2.62 17.25 -14.95
C SER A 105 1.41 18.11 -14.66
N TYR A 106 0.44 18.11 -15.54
CA TYR A 106 -0.84 18.72 -15.24
C TYR A 106 -1.42 18.10 -13.96
N GLY A 107 -1.82 18.95 -13.02
CA GLY A 107 -2.28 18.50 -11.69
C GLY A 107 -1.17 18.08 -10.73
N PHE A 108 0.11 18.25 -11.07
CA PHE A 108 1.27 17.95 -10.20
C PHE A 108 1.32 16.53 -9.66
N GLY A 109 0.83 15.56 -10.46
CA GLY A 109 0.71 14.16 -10.05
C GLY A 109 -0.59 13.83 -9.31
N PHE A 110 -1.50 14.78 -9.16
CA PHE A 110 -2.83 14.60 -8.57
C PHE A 110 -3.92 14.76 -9.63
N ASP A 111 -5.15 14.37 -9.26
CA ASP A 111 -6.32 14.67 -10.09
C ASP A 111 -6.45 16.19 -10.25
N PRO A 112 -6.36 16.73 -11.48
CA PRO A 112 -6.48 18.15 -11.73
C PRO A 112 -7.80 18.75 -11.27
N ASN A 113 -8.89 17.97 -11.33
CA ASN A 113 -10.21 18.43 -10.91
C ASN A 113 -10.27 18.59 -9.39
N MET A 114 -9.68 17.64 -8.65
CA MET A 114 -9.57 17.74 -7.21
C MET A 114 -8.71 18.95 -6.80
N PHE A 115 -7.58 19.14 -7.47
CA PHE A 115 -6.68 20.26 -7.21
C PHE A 115 -7.37 21.60 -7.48
N ASN A 116 -8.02 21.76 -8.63
CA ASN A 116 -8.76 22.97 -9.00
C ASN A 116 -9.92 23.26 -8.06
N LYS A 117 -10.66 22.22 -7.65
CA LYS A 117 -11.75 22.34 -6.67
C LYS A 117 -11.24 22.85 -5.32
N PHE A 118 -10.08 22.37 -4.91
CA PHE A 118 -9.46 22.72 -3.64
C PHE A 118 -8.95 24.18 -3.61
N PHE A 119 -8.32 24.65 -4.69
CA PHE A 119 -7.79 26.00 -4.78
C PHE A 119 -8.81 27.03 -5.29
N GLY A 120 -9.94 26.60 -5.81
CA GLY A 120 -10.97 27.48 -6.36
C GLY A 120 -10.54 28.22 -7.63
N GLU A 121 -9.38 27.91 -8.18
CA GLU A 121 -8.82 28.51 -9.38
C GLU A 121 -8.27 27.45 -10.33
N LYS A 122 -8.12 27.80 -11.59
CA LYS A 122 -7.59 26.90 -12.61
C LYS A 122 -6.06 26.88 -12.51
N VAL A 123 -5.53 25.80 -11.98
CA VAL A 123 -4.09 25.56 -11.81
C VAL A 123 -3.60 24.58 -12.87
N GLY A 124 -2.39 24.80 -13.38
CA GLY A 124 -1.81 23.97 -14.43
C GLY A 124 -2.11 24.50 -15.85
N GLY A 125 -2.44 23.61 -16.78
CA GLY A 125 -2.63 23.96 -18.18
C GLY A 125 -1.36 23.71 -19.02
N TYR A 126 -0.91 24.70 -19.80
CA TYR A 126 0.28 24.55 -20.65
C TYR A 126 1.08 25.86 -20.75
N GLY A 127 2.28 25.78 -21.31
CA GLY A 127 3.11 26.95 -21.59
C GLY A 127 3.61 27.66 -20.32
N ASP A 128 3.65 28.98 -20.37
CA ASP A 128 4.21 29.78 -19.26
C ASP A 128 3.35 29.73 -17.99
N HIS A 129 2.05 29.56 -18.13
CA HIS A 129 1.14 29.38 -17.01
C HIS A 129 1.49 28.09 -16.23
N LEU A 130 1.63 26.95 -16.93
CA LEU A 130 2.06 25.70 -16.30
C LEU A 130 3.42 25.86 -15.61
N ARG A 131 4.38 26.53 -16.25
CA ARG A 131 5.72 26.76 -15.67
C ARG A 131 5.65 27.58 -14.38
N ALA A 132 4.82 28.61 -14.35
CA ALA A 132 4.63 29.45 -13.18
C ALA A 132 4.01 28.65 -12.03
N ASP A 133 2.98 27.85 -12.33
CA ASP A 133 2.29 27.04 -11.33
C ASP A 133 3.18 25.90 -10.82
N VAL A 134 3.93 25.23 -11.66
CA VAL A 134 4.93 24.24 -11.22
C VAL A 134 5.95 24.90 -10.30
N LYS A 135 6.46 26.07 -10.65
CA LYS A 135 7.40 26.80 -9.80
C LYS A 135 6.81 27.16 -8.43
N LYS A 136 5.53 27.50 -8.40
CA LYS A 136 4.80 27.91 -7.17
C LYS A 136 4.47 26.71 -6.29
N TYR A 137 3.89 25.66 -6.85
CA TYR A 137 3.25 24.57 -6.10
C TYR A 137 4.07 23.29 -5.98
N TYR A 138 5.05 23.08 -6.85
CA TYR A 138 5.84 21.86 -6.85
C TYR A 138 6.53 21.62 -5.51
N GLY A 139 6.30 20.44 -4.93
CA GLY A 139 6.81 20.04 -3.61
C GLY A 139 6.03 20.60 -2.43
N SER A 140 4.87 21.25 -2.66
CA SER A 140 3.98 21.71 -1.57
C SER A 140 2.90 20.69 -1.19
N MET A 141 2.81 19.57 -1.94
CA MET A 141 1.95 18.45 -1.60
C MET A 141 2.74 17.43 -0.81
N VAL A 142 2.24 17.06 0.34
CA VAL A 142 2.86 16.06 1.22
C VAL A 142 1.84 14.96 1.49
N GLY A 143 2.28 13.73 1.36
CA GLY A 143 1.52 12.56 1.73
C GLY A 143 2.20 11.80 2.85
N ILE A 144 1.41 11.17 3.69
CA ILE A 144 1.84 10.21 4.70
C ILE A 144 1.07 8.94 4.47
N SER A 145 1.79 7.85 4.31
CA SER A 145 1.24 6.49 4.27
C SER A 145 1.70 5.71 5.50
N GLY A 146 0.87 4.84 6.00
CA GLY A 146 1.22 3.92 7.07
C GLY A 146 1.28 2.48 6.56
N ARG A 147 2.22 1.73 7.11
CA ARG A 147 2.30 0.28 6.92
C ARG A 147 2.32 -0.37 8.29
N GLY A 148 1.28 -1.13 8.57
CA GLY A 148 1.09 -1.81 9.84
C GLY A 148 1.06 -3.32 9.68
N GLU A 149 1.16 -4.01 10.79
CA GLU A 149 1.11 -5.46 10.83
C GLU A 149 -0.32 -5.94 10.97
N SER A 150 -0.75 -6.87 10.12
CA SER A 150 -1.99 -7.60 10.33
C SER A 150 -1.76 -8.90 11.11
N ILE A 151 -2.83 -9.45 11.65
CA ILE A 151 -2.81 -10.69 12.40
C ILE A 151 -3.19 -11.85 11.48
N ALA A 152 -2.35 -12.87 11.45
CA ALA A 152 -2.64 -14.09 10.70
C ALA A 152 -3.85 -14.81 11.31
N MET A 153 -4.96 -14.85 10.60
CA MET A 153 -6.21 -15.49 11.01
C MET A 153 -6.50 -16.72 10.17
N LYS A 154 -7.12 -17.74 10.77
CA LYS A 154 -7.49 -18.98 10.08
C LYS A 154 -8.51 -18.73 8.96
N GLU A 155 -9.35 -17.74 9.11
CA GLU A 155 -10.41 -17.34 8.20
C GLU A 155 -9.86 -16.65 6.95
N ASN A 156 -8.63 -16.14 7.02
CA ASN A 156 -7.93 -15.54 5.88
C ASN A 156 -7.07 -16.59 5.20
N TYR A 157 -7.41 -16.94 3.97
CA TYR A 157 -6.70 -17.97 3.21
C TYR A 157 -6.92 -17.82 1.71
N CYS A 158 -6.11 -18.51 0.94
CA CYS A 158 -6.38 -18.76 -0.46
C CYS A 158 -6.45 -20.28 -0.74
N GLU A 159 -7.18 -20.62 -1.78
CA GLU A 159 -7.34 -21.99 -2.27
C GLU A 159 -7.45 -21.99 -3.79
N ILE A 160 -7.36 -23.15 -4.41
CA ILE A 160 -7.58 -23.28 -5.85
C ILE A 160 -9.06 -23.06 -6.15
N ASP A 161 -9.35 -22.14 -7.06
CA ASP A 161 -10.70 -21.97 -7.59
C ASP A 161 -11.10 -23.18 -8.43
N PRO A 162 -12.23 -23.85 -8.12
CA PRO A 162 -12.63 -25.05 -8.85
C PRO A 162 -13.16 -24.75 -10.26
N ASP A 163 -13.60 -23.51 -10.50
CA ASP A 163 -14.39 -23.15 -11.68
C ASP A 163 -13.63 -22.23 -12.66
N THR A 164 -12.53 -21.63 -12.21
CA THR A 164 -11.80 -20.62 -12.97
C THR A 164 -10.39 -21.07 -13.31
N VAL A 165 -10.02 -20.93 -14.58
CA VAL A 165 -8.66 -21.19 -15.08
C VAL A 165 -8.12 -19.93 -15.77
N ASP A 166 -6.78 -19.84 -15.87
CA ASP A 166 -6.12 -18.81 -16.67
C ASP A 166 -6.12 -19.17 -18.18
N GLU A 167 -5.50 -18.29 -18.98
CA GLU A 167 -5.37 -18.47 -20.44
C GLU A 167 -4.66 -19.76 -20.87
N TYR A 168 -3.93 -20.40 -19.95
CA TYR A 168 -3.23 -21.68 -20.18
C TYR A 168 -4.02 -22.90 -19.65
N GLY A 169 -5.24 -22.68 -19.15
CA GLY A 169 -6.05 -23.75 -18.56
C GLY A 169 -5.60 -24.19 -17.16
N ILE A 170 -4.78 -23.38 -16.47
CA ILE A 170 -4.31 -23.67 -15.12
C ILE A 170 -5.24 -23.02 -14.09
N PRO A 171 -5.76 -23.78 -13.10
CA PRO A 171 -6.63 -23.24 -12.07
C PRO A 171 -5.99 -22.07 -11.30
N VAL A 172 -6.77 -21.02 -11.05
CA VAL A 172 -6.33 -19.82 -10.34
C VAL A 172 -6.60 -19.93 -8.84
N LEU A 173 -6.15 -18.92 -8.07
CA LEU A 173 -6.47 -18.81 -6.64
C LEU A 173 -7.77 -18.03 -6.44
N ARG A 174 -8.56 -18.52 -5.50
CA ARG A 174 -9.66 -17.80 -4.87
C ARG A 174 -9.20 -17.35 -3.48
N PHE A 175 -9.41 -16.08 -3.17
CA PHE A 175 -8.99 -15.48 -1.91
C PHE A 175 -10.19 -15.28 -0.98
N HIS A 176 -10.02 -15.64 0.29
CA HIS A 176 -10.90 -15.35 1.39
C HIS A 176 -10.12 -14.47 2.36
N TYR A 177 -10.39 -13.17 2.35
CA TYR A 177 -9.61 -12.21 3.11
C TYR A 177 -10.48 -11.07 3.64
N LYS A 178 -10.31 -10.75 4.90
CA LYS A 178 -10.92 -9.57 5.52
C LYS A 178 -10.03 -9.05 6.65
N TRP A 179 -10.10 -7.77 6.88
CA TRP A 179 -9.52 -7.18 8.08
C TRP A 179 -10.33 -7.57 9.31
N SER A 180 -9.63 -7.79 10.44
CA SER A 180 -10.25 -7.88 11.75
C SER A 180 -10.54 -6.49 12.32
N ASP A 181 -11.21 -6.44 13.45
CA ASP A 181 -11.44 -5.18 14.15
C ASP A 181 -10.13 -4.51 14.62
N PHE A 182 -9.06 -5.28 14.79
CA PHE A 182 -7.75 -4.74 15.14
C PHE A 182 -7.10 -3.98 13.99
N GLU A 183 -7.13 -4.54 12.78
CA GLU A 183 -6.62 -3.84 11.59
C GLU A 183 -7.43 -2.59 11.31
N LYS A 184 -8.75 -2.64 11.47
CA LYS A 184 -9.63 -1.47 11.30
C LYS A 184 -9.29 -0.37 12.31
N LYS A 185 -9.13 -0.70 13.59
CA LYS A 185 -8.69 0.25 14.62
C LYS A 185 -7.32 0.85 14.33
N GLN A 186 -6.39 0.02 13.87
CA GLN A 186 -5.06 0.47 13.47
C GLN A 186 -5.14 1.48 12.31
N ALA A 187 -5.95 1.22 11.29
CA ALA A 187 -6.15 2.13 10.16
C ALA A 187 -6.82 3.45 10.57
N VAL A 188 -7.77 3.40 11.50
CA VAL A 188 -8.37 4.62 12.10
C VAL A 188 -7.30 5.45 12.81
N HIS A 189 -6.52 4.82 13.67
CA HIS A 189 -5.44 5.48 14.41
C HIS A 189 -4.37 6.07 13.47
N MET A 190 -4.02 5.38 12.38
CA MET A 190 -3.13 5.91 11.35
C MET A 190 -3.70 7.20 10.76
N ASN A 191 -4.98 7.19 10.33
CA ASN A 191 -5.63 8.37 9.76
C ASN A 191 -5.64 9.55 10.73
N ASP A 192 -6.02 9.33 12.00
CA ASP A 192 -6.03 10.37 13.04
C ASP A 192 -4.63 10.97 13.22
N THR A 193 -3.61 10.12 13.32
CA THR A 193 -2.22 10.54 13.48
C THR A 193 -1.72 11.35 12.28
N PHE A 194 -2.03 10.90 11.05
CA PHE A 194 -1.57 11.59 9.85
C PHE A 194 -2.24 12.93 9.66
N GLU A 195 -3.54 13.02 9.95
CA GLU A 195 -4.28 14.27 9.93
C GLU A 195 -3.69 15.25 10.95
N GLU A 196 -3.45 14.82 12.19
CA GLU A 196 -2.81 15.64 13.21
C GLU A 196 -1.43 16.15 12.79
N ILE A 197 -0.58 15.29 12.22
CA ILE A 197 0.75 15.69 11.73
C ILE A 197 0.62 16.72 10.61
N LEU A 198 -0.23 16.47 9.62
CA LEU A 198 -0.39 17.36 8.48
C LEU A 198 -1.01 18.71 8.88
N GLU A 199 -1.97 18.71 9.80
CA GLU A 199 -2.58 19.94 10.33
C GLU A 199 -1.58 20.76 11.16
N ASN A 200 -0.74 20.11 11.97
CA ASN A 200 0.34 20.79 12.71
C ASN A 200 1.41 21.40 11.78
N MET A 201 1.49 20.96 10.53
CA MET A 201 2.29 21.58 9.47
C MET A 201 1.54 22.71 8.75
N SER A 202 0.44 23.23 9.29
CA SER A 202 -0.47 24.16 8.62
C SER A 202 -1.02 23.63 7.29
N GLY A 203 -1.10 22.33 7.17
CA GLY A 203 -1.57 21.61 5.98
C GLY A 203 -3.08 21.70 5.82
N LYS A 204 -3.50 21.77 4.57
CA LYS A 204 -4.91 21.66 4.19
C LYS A 204 -5.11 20.26 3.61
N LEU A 205 -5.86 19.43 4.32
CA LEU A 205 -6.11 18.05 3.93
C LEU A 205 -6.78 17.96 2.54
N LEU A 206 -6.34 17.01 1.73
CA LEU A 206 -6.86 16.74 0.40
C LEU A 206 -7.67 15.44 0.40
N GLY A 207 -8.80 15.49 -0.27
CA GLY A 207 -9.71 14.34 -0.39
C GLY A 207 -10.48 14.04 0.91
N GLU A 208 -11.43 13.13 0.78
CA GLU A 208 -12.19 12.61 1.91
C GLU A 208 -11.37 11.56 2.66
N ARG A 209 -11.68 11.39 3.94
CA ARG A 209 -11.07 10.33 4.75
C ARG A 209 -11.54 8.97 4.24
N PRO A 210 -10.63 8.03 3.90
CA PRO A 210 -11.03 6.69 3.49
C PRO A 210 -11.82 5.98 4.59
N GLY A 211 -12.91 5.30 4.21
CA GLY A 211 -13.60 4.38 5.11
C GLY A 211 -12.73 3.16 5.44
N VAL A 212 -13.01 2.53 6.57
CA VAL A 212 -12.33 1.30 7.04
C VAL A 212 -13.31 0.14 7.20
N ASP A 213 -14.23 -0.01 6.25
CA ASP A 213 -15.27 -1.04 6.26
C ASP A 213 -14.74 -2.46 5.96
#